data_7479d351468d293a99e0cdab13f7184e
#
_entry.id   7479d351468d293a99e0cdab13f7184e
#
_cell.length_a   1.000
_cell.length_b   1.000
_cell.length_c   1.000
_cell.angle_alpha   90.00
_cell.angle_beta   90.00
_cell.angle_gamma   90.00
#
_symmetry.space_group_name_H-M   'P 1'
#
loop_
_entity.id
_entity.type
_entity.pdbx_description
1 polymer ?
#
loop_
_entity_poly.entity_id
_entity_poly.type
_entity_poly.pdbx_seq_one_letter_code
_entity_poly.pdbx_strand_id
1 'polypeptide(L)' 'MNTTVATYSITVTTDEGHLSFLKDMPTRPKTHKGIKSQNNKLSKWVEKQYPNFTSYDISLLD' A
#
# COMPACT_ATOMS: atom_id res chain seq x y z
N MET A 1 -24.97 1.20 -2.00
CA MET A 1 -23.95 1.94 -1.26
C MET A 1 -22.70 2.15 -2.11
N ASN A 2 -22.22 3.35 -2.13
CA ASN A 2 -21.00 3.65 -2.88
C ASN A 2 -19.79 3.34 -2.03
N THR A 3 -18.86 2.63 -2.63
CA THR A 3 -17.60 2.34 -1.98
C THR A 3 -16.57 3.35 -2.46
N THR A 4 -16.09 4.17 -1.55
CA THR A 4 -15.04 5.14 -1.86
C THR A 4 -13.68 4.66 -1.38
N VAL A 5 -13.64 3.52 -0.73
CA VAL A 5 -12.43 2.93 -0.19
C VAL A 5 -11.59 2.34 -1.30
N ALA A 6 -10.29 2.57 -1.25
CA ALA A 6 -9.34 1.91 -2.14
C ALA A 6 -8.57 0.87 -1.32
N THR A 7 -8.55 -0.37 -1.79
CA THR A 7 -7.85 -1.46 -1.13
C THR A 7 -6.56 -1.74 -1.87
N TYR A 8 -5.46 -1.76 -1.14
CA TYR A 8 -4.14 -2.05 -1.71
C TYR A 8 -3.63 -3.37 -1.19
N SER A 9 -2.99 -4.13 -2.08
CA SER A 9 -2.27 -5.33 -1.71
C SER A 9 -0.82 -4.92 -1.46
N ILE A 10 -0.31 -5.21 -0.28
CA ILE A 10 1.05 -4.83 0.10
C ILE A 10 1.83 -6.10 0.44
N THR A 11 2.99 -6.25 -0.18
CA THR A 11 3.91 -7.34 0.14
C THR A 11 5.22 -6.73 0.58
N VAL A 12 5.68 -7.10 1.77
CA VAL A 12 6.93 -6.60 2.33
C VAL A 12 7.89 -7.77 2.45
N THR A 13 9.09 -7.59 1.95
CA THR A 13 10.16 -8.59 2.05
C THR A 13 11.19 -8.10 3.04
N THR A 14 11.54 -8.98 3.98
CA THR A 14 12.57 -8.70 4.98
C THR A 14 13.53 -9.87 5.00
N ASP A 15 14.58 -9.77 5.83
CA ASP A 15 15.53 -10.85 6.01
C ASP A 15 14.86 -12.13 6.53
N GLU A 16 13.69 -11.99 7.17
CA GLU A 16 12.99 -13.13 7.78
C GLU A 16 11.94 -13.74 6.84
N GLY A 17 11.71 -13.16 5.68
CA GLY A 17 10.77 -13.70 4.71
C GLY A 17 9.84 -12.64 4.14
N HIS A 18 8.68 -13.12 3.67
CA HIS A 18 7.68 -12.25 3.02
C HIS A 18 6.46 -12.11 3.90
N LEU A 19 5.88 -10.92 3.88
CA LEU A 19 4.63 -10.63 4.56
C LEU A 19 3.68 -9.95 3.57
N SER A 20 2.49 -10.51 3.40
CA SER A 20 1.47 -9.94 2.49
C SER A 20 0.20 -9.64 3.27
N PHE A 21 -0.39 -8.48 2.97
CA PHE A 21 -1.63 -8.07 3.63
C PHE A 21 -2.35 -7.03 2.79
N LEU A 22 -3.60 -6.75 3.16
CA LEU A 22 -4.40 -5.74 2.50
C LEU A 22 -4.50 -4.50 3.39
N LYS A 23 -4.51 -3.35 2.75
CA LYS A 23 -4.60 -2.08 3.44
C LYS A 23 -5.62 -1.19 2.73
N ASP A 24 -6.60 -0.69 3.47
CA ASP A 24 -7.62 0.19 2.93
C ASP A 24 -7.23 1.64 3.12
N MET A 25 -7.47 2.44 2.09
CA MET A 25 -7.36 3.89 2.16
C MET A 25 -8.77 4.47 2.20
N PRO A 26 -9.00 5.56 2.93
CA PRO A 26 -10.35 6.09 3.13
C PRO A 26 -11.02 6.64 1.89
N THR A 27 -10.25 6.97 0.86
CA THR A 27 -10.81 7.49 -0.38
C THR A 27 -10.20 6.77 -1.57
N ARG A 28 -10.97 6.65 -2.65
CA ARG A 28 -10.50 6.05 -3.87
C ARG A 28 -10.13 7.16 -4.86
N PRO A 29 -8.88 7.21 -5.31
CA PRO A 29 -8.46 8.24 -6.25
C PRO A 29 -9.06 7.98 -7.63
N LYS A 30 -9.31 9.07 -8.37
CA LYS A 30 -9.88 8.99 -9.72
C LYS A 30 -8.83 9.23 -10.80
N THR A 31 -7.62 9.59 -10.41
CA THR A 31 -6.56 9.92 -11.35
C THR A 31 -5.29 9.16 -10.99
N HIS A 32 -4.40 9.02 -11.97
CA HIS A 32 -3.08 8.41 -11.73
C HIS A 32 -2.30 9.18 -10.69
N LYS A 33 -2.45 10.49 -10.70
CA LYS A 33 -1.75 11.35 -9.73
C LYS A 33 -2.21 11.06 -8.31
N GLY A 34 -3.51 10.84 -8.14
CA GLY A 34 -4.06 10.48 -6.84
C GLY A 34 -3.60 9.11 -6.38
N ILE A 35 -3.56 8.13 -7.31
CA ILE A 35 -3.08 6.78 -7.00
C ILE A 35 -1.62 6.86 -6.57
N LYS A 36 -0.81 7.61 -7.30
CA LYS A 36 0.60 7.76 -6.98
C LYS A 36 0.81 8.42 -5.62
N SER A 37 -0.03 9.39 -5.29
CA SER A 37 0.02 10.06 -3.99
C SER A 37 -0.28 9.07 -2.87
N GLN A 38 -1.30 8.22 -3.04
CA GLN A 38 -1.63 7.20 -2.03
C GLN A 38 -0.52 6.17 -1.91
N ASN A 39 0.06 5.75 -3.04
CA ASN A 39 1.20 4.85 -3.02
C ASN A 39 2.35 5.42 -2.21
N ASN A 40 2.64 6.70 -2.36
CA ASN A 40 3.70 7.36 -1.60
C ASN A 40 3.42 7.34 -0.10
N LYS A 41 2.17 7.58 0.28
CA LYS A 41 1.79 7.53 1.69
C LYS A 41 1.95 6.14 2.25
N LEU A 42 1.53 5.12 1.50
CA LEU A 42 1.66 3.74 1.93
C LEU A 42 3.13 3.31 1.98
N SER A 43 3.94 3.78 1.04
CA SER A 43 5.38 3.51 1.05
C SER A 43 6.02 4.01 2.35
N LYS A 44 5.71 5.24 2.72
CA LYS A 44 6.25 5.79 3.96
C LYS A 44 5.75 5.03 5.18
N TRP A 45 4.49 4.62 5.15
CA TRP A 45 3.93 3.82 6.23
C TRP A 45 4.65 2.49 6.36
N VAL A 46 4.89 1.80 5.22
CA VAL A 46 5.60 0.52 5.23
C VAL A 46 7.02 0.70 5.79
N GLU A 47 7.72 1.72 5.33
CA GLU A 47 9.09 1.97 5.80
C GLU A 47 9.13 2.22 7.30
N LYS A 48 8.09 2.85 7.82
CA LYS A 48 8.02 3.13 9.25
C LYS A 48 7.67 1.88 10.05
N GLN A 49 6.75 1.06 9.53
CA GLN A 49 6.31 -0.15 10.24
C GLN A 49 7.32 -1.28 10.13
N TYR A 50 8.05 -1.35 9.04
CA TYR A 50 8.99 -2.43 8.76
C TYR A 50 10.36 -1.86 8.40
N PRO A 51 11.08 -1.28 9.38
CA PRO A 51 12.36 -0.63 9.06
C PRO A 51 13.43 -1.58 8.55
N ASN A 52 13.22 -2.89 8.71
CA ASN A 52 14.16 -3.91 8.24
C ASN A 52 13.83 -4.42 6.84
N PHE A 53 12.91 -3.76 6.13
CA PHE A 53 12.52 -4.25 4.82
C PHE A 53 13.69 -4.20 3.84
N THR A 54 13.74 -5.19 2.92
CA THR A 54 14.69 -5.20 1.81
C THR A 54 14.01 -4.73 0.53
N SER A 55 12.71 -5.01 0.41
CA SER A 55 11.90 -4.53 -0.70
C SER A 55 10.43 -4.60 -0.30
N TYR A 56 9.59 -3.92 -1.06
CA TYR A 56 8.14 -4.03 -0.89
C TYR A 56 7.44 -3.74 -2.20
N ASP A 57 6.18 -4.17 -2.28
CA ASP A 57 5.35 -3.96 -3.46
C ASP A 57 3.97 -3.52 -3.00
N ILE A 58 3.41 -2.54 -3.68
CA ILE A 58 2.09 -1.99 -3.37
C ILE A 58 1.28 -1.94 -4.65
N SER A 59 0.12 -2.60 -4.65
CA SER A 59 -0.75 -2.68 -5.81
C SER A 59 -2.18 -2.32 -5.45
N LEU A 60 -2.79 -1.44 -6.23
CA LEU A 60 -4.19 -1.10 -6.05
C LEU A 60 -5.06 -2.22 -6.61
N LEU A 61 -5.99 -2.71 -5.81
CA LEU A 61 -6.96 -3.71 -6.23
C LEU A 61 -8.23 -3.04 -6.73
N ASP A 62 -8.86 -3.66 -7.69
CA ASP A 62 -10.16 -3.17 -8.20
C ASP A 62 -11.31 -3.63 -7.33
#